data_f1f860c9181f9188f337338e561c9ee7
#
_entry.id   f1f860c9181f9188f337338e561c9ee7
#
_cell.length_a   1.000
_cell.length_b   1.000
_cell.length_c   1.000
_cell.angle_alpha   90.00
_cell.angle_beta   90.00
_cell.angle_gamma   90.00
#
_symmetry.space_group_name_H-M   'P 1'
#
loop_
_entity.id
_entity.type
_entity.pdbx_description
1 polymer ?
#
loop_
_entity_poly.entity_id
_entity_poly.type
_entity_poly.pdbx_seq_one_letter_code
_entity_poly.pdbx_strand_id
1 'polypeptide(L)'
;MFRSIIYICIIIFLGGRFISCKSETNSTDSTTDNAVTYPGTNPDIGVATAEVKTTIIPVDGGWGYDVSLNGQPYIHQIHIPAINGNHVFISEQEAQQVADLVSQKIQNNEMPPSVSIDELNQ
;
A
#
# COMPACT_ATOMS: atom_id res chain seq x y z
N MET A 1 -46.80 10.00 -11.95
CA MET A 1 -47.02 9.86 -10.50
C MET A 1 -45.73 9.36 -9.81
N PHE A 2 -44.65 10.15 -9.80
CA PHE A 2 -43.40 9.84 -9.08
C PHE A 2 -42.76 11.14 -8.62
N ARG A 3 -43.43 11.84 -7.70
CA ARG A 3 -42.95 13.12 -7.13
C ARG A 3 -43.30 13.15 -5.65
N SER A 4 -42.68 12.34 -4.82
CA SER A 4 -42.86 12.45 -3.35
C SER A 4 -41.93 11.59 -2.51
N ILE A 5 -40.62 11.51 -2.80
CA ILE A 5 -39.66 10.84 -1.89
C ILE A 5 -38.36 11.66 -1.73
N ILE A 6 -38.43 12.99 -1.83
CA ILE A 6 -37.25 13.85 -1.67
C ILE A 6 -37.29 14.74 -0.40
N TYR A 7 -38.21 14.52 0.51
CA TYR A 7 -38.39 15.46 1.66
C TYR A 7 -38.19 14.86 3.06
N ILE A 8 -37.47 13.76 3.24
CA ILE A 8 -37.28 13.19 4.60
C ILE A 8 -35.79 13.08 5.03
N CYS A 9 -34.88 13.81 4.44
CA CYS A 9 -33.46 13.79 4.91
C CYS A 9 -32.91 15.14 5.34
N ILE A 10 -33.73 16.10 5.70
CA ILE A 10 -33.25 17.41 6.18
C ILE A 10 -33.94 17.72 7.51
N ILE A 11 -33.66 17.03 8.54
CA ILE A 11 -33.77 17.50 9.95
C ILE A 11 -33.14 16.41 10.82
N ILE A 12 -31.86 16.43 11.05
CA ILE A 12 -31.17 16.00 12.28
C ILE A 12 -29.69 16.39 12.09
N PHE A 13 -29.37 17.65 12.21
CA PHE A 13 -27.99 18.09 12.48
C PHE A 13 -28.02 19.45 13.17
N LEU A 14 -28.58 19.46 14.36
CA LEU A 14 -28.36 20.57 15.31
C LEU A 14 -28.18 19.94 16.70
N GLY A 15 -26.96 19.83 17.12
CA GLY A 15 -26.75 19.44 18.50
C GLY A 15 -25.33 18.98 18.81
N GLY A 16 -24.41 19.92 18.95
CA GLY A 16 -23.62 19.92 20.15
C GLY A 16 -22.26 19.24 20.16
N ARG A 17 -21.36 20.11 20.50
CA ARG A 17 -20.16 19.93 21.32
C ARG A 17 -18.83 19.81 20.62
N PHE A 18 -18.24 21.00 20.48
CA PHE A 18 -16.79 21.19 20.40
C PHE A 18 -16.15 20.66 21.71
N ILE A 19 -15.29 19.65 21.56
CA ILE A 19 -14.29 19.33 22.56
C ILE A 19 -12.97 19.85 22.01
N SER A 20 -12.57 21.00 22.54
CA SER A 20 -11.26 21.60 22.42
C SER A 20 -10.26 20.70 23.15
N CYS A 21 -9.35 20.04 22.41
CA CYS A 21 -8.18 19.42 23.00
C CYS A 21 -7.00 20.37 22.87
N LYS A 22 -6.59 20.88 24.02
CA LYS A 22 -5.52 21.82 24.28
C LYS A 22 -4.17 21.15 24.04
N SER A 23 -3.36 21.73 23.15
CA SER A 23 -1.94 21.45 22.99
C SER A 23 -1.18 21.86 24.25
N GLU A 24 -0.52 20.94 24.89
CA GLU A 24 0.57 21.25 25.81
C GLU A 24 1.89 20.84 25.19
N THR A 25 2.62 21.83 24.77
CA THR A 25 4.06 21.80 24.51
C THR A 25 4.79 21.58 25.83
N ASN A 26 5.52 20.50 25.95
CA ASN A 26 6.56 20.39 26.95
C ASN A 26 7.89 20.06 26.26
N SER A 27 8.71 21.10 26.14
CA SER A 27 10.14 20.98 25.87
C SER A 27 10.80 20.54 27.15
N THR A 28 11.50 19.43 27.13
CA THR A 28 12.60 19.18 28.08
C THR A 28 13.67 18.37 27.34
N ASP A 29 14.73 19.09 27.09
CA ASP A 29 16.06 18.63 26.76
C ASP A 29 16.52 17.56 27.76
N SER A 30 16.94 16.40 27.26
CA SER A 30 17.88 15.50 27.92
C SER A 30 18.49 14.56 26.92
N THR A 31 19.69 14.89 26.50
CA THR A 31 20.69 14.01 25.92
C THR A 31 20.78 12.70 26.70
N THR A 32 20.44 11.60 26.09
CA THR A 32 20.89 10.28 26.48
C THR A 32 20.94 9.42 25.22
N ASP A 33 22.16 9.08 24.85
CA ASP A 33 22.49 8.04 23.89
C ASP A 33 21.78 6.73 24.29
N ASN A 34 20.64 6.47 23.69
CA ASN A 34 20.05 5.16 23.70
C ASN A 34 20.23 4.58 22.28
N ALA A 35 21.29 3.79 22.16
CA ALA A 35 21.38 2.78 21.13
C ALA A 35 20.00 2.10 21.06
N VAL A 36 19.24 2.39 20.00
CA VAL A 36 18.06 1.62 19.64
C VAL A 36 18.59 0.26 19.24
N THR A 37 18.68 -0.63 20.21
CA THR A 37 18.75 -2.06 19.96
C THR A 37 17.44 -2.42 19.31
N TYR A 38 17.45 -2.57 17.99
CA TYR A 38 16.41 -3.28 17.29
C TYR A 38 16.34 -4.66 17.92
N PRO A 39 15.23 -5.06 18.54
CA PRO A 39 15.10 -6.41 19.04
C PRO A 39 15.26 -7.32 17.84
N GLY A 40 16.20 -8.23 17.98
CA GLY A 40 16.71 -9.13 16.95
C GLY A 40 15.64 -9.62 16.01
N THR A 41 16.00 -9.58 14.75
CA THR A 41 15.49 -10.43 13.70
C THR A 41 14.88 -11.68 14.28
N ASN A 42 13.55 -11.69 14.34
CA ASN A 42 12.85 -12.94 14.43
C ASN A 42 12.80 -13.48 13.00
N PRO A 43 13.63 -14.43 12.61
CA PRO A 43 13.68 -14.93 11.23
C PRO A 43 12.50 -15.86 10.92
N ASP A 44 11.51 -15.92 11.80
CA ASP A 44 10.43 -16.87 11.67
C ASP A 44 9.04 -16.24 11.69
N ILE A 45 8.89 -15.12 10.97
CA ILE A 45 7.56 -14.82 10.43
C ILE A 45 7.48 -15.65 9.16
N GLY A 46 6.95 -16.87 9.31
CA GLY A 46 6.73 -17.79 8.20
C GLY A 46 5.90 -17.15 7.10
N VAL A 47 6.53 -16.40 6.21
CA VAL A 47 5.92 -15.86 4.98
C VAL A 47 5.54 -17.02 4.04
N ALA A 48 6.03 -18.21 4.31
CA ALA A 48 5.67 -19.43 3.57
C ALA A 48 4.16 -19.79 3.61
N THR A 49 3.36 -19.11 4.41
CA THR A 49 1.91 -19.31 4.50
C THR A 49 1.10 -18.03 4.29
N ALA A 50 1.75 -16.90 3.99
CA ALA A 50 1.02 -15.66 3.71
C ALA A 50 0.28 -15.79 2.37
N GLU A 51 -1.00 -15.51 2.35
CA GLU A 51 -1.77 -15.41 1.11
C GLU A 51 -1.33 -14.15 0.35
N VAL A 52 -0.64 -14.35 -0.76
CA VAL A 52 -0.24 -13.28 -1.68
C VAL A 52 -1.25 -13.21 -2.81
N LYS A 53 -1.87 -12.06 -2.99
CA LYS A 53 -2.83 -11.80 -4.08
C LYS A 53 -2.41 -10.60 -4.89
N THR A 54 -2.39 -10.75 -6.22
CA THR A 54 -2.18 -9.65 -7.17
C THR A 54 -3.49 -9.20 -7.80
N THR A 55 -3.56 -7.92 -8.15
CA THR A 55 -4.68 -7.34 -8.89
C THR A 55 -4.11 -6.33 -9.88
N ILE A 56 -4.45 -6.47 -11.15
CA ILE A 56 -4.06 -5.51 -12.18
C ILE A 56 -5.04 -4.35 -12.18
N ILE A 57 -4.51 -3.13 -12.21
CA ILE A 57 -5.29 -1.90 -12.13
C ILE A 57 -5.07 -1.03 -13.37
N PRO A 58 -6.13 -0.45 -13.95
CA PRO A 58 -5.98 0.57 -14.98
C PRO A 58 -5.47 1.88 -14.33
N VAL A 59 -4.51 2.52 -14.99
CA VAL A 59 -3.97 3.82 -14.60
C VAL A 59 -3.99 4.75 -15.79
N ASP A 60 -3.74 6.05 -15.59
CA ASP A 60 -3.68 6.99 -16.69
C ASP A 60 -2.54 6.62 -17.66
N GLY A 61 -2.92 6.38 -18.92
CA GLY A 61 -2.00 6.00 -19.99
C GLY A 61 -1.61 4.52 -20.05
N GLY A 62 -2.13 3.63 -19.18
CA GLY A 62 -1.80 2.20 -19.23
C GLY A 62 -2.26 1.39 -18.03
N TRP A 63 -1.36 0.60 -17.46
CA TRP A 63 -1.65 -0.38 -16.42
C TRP A 63 -0.66 -0.30 -15.27
N GLY A 64 -1.10 -0.71 -14.10
CA GLY A 64 -0.31 -0.92 -12.90
C GLY A 64 -0.77 -2.18 -12.18
N TYR A 65 -0.26 -2.43 -10.97
CA TYR A 65 -0.69 -3.57 -10.16
C TYR A 65 -0.66 -3.29 -8.67
N ASP A 66 -1.51 -4.00 -7.96
CA ASP A 66 -1.54 -4.07 -6.50
C ASP A 66 -1.15 -5.47 -6.03
N VAL A 67 -0.43 -5.54 -4.91
CA VAL A 67 -0.17 -6.79 -4.19
C VAL A 67 -0.73 -6.65 -2.79
N SER A 68 -1.48 -7.63 -2.35
CA SER A 68 -1.98 -7.74 -0.98
C SER A 68 -1.43 -8.99 -0.30
N LEU A 69 -1.19 -8.88 1.01
CA LEU A 69 -0.77 -9.98 1.89
C LEU A 69 -1.86 -10.22 2.94
N ASN A 70 -2.38 -11.43 2.98
CA ASN A 70 -3.46 -11.79 3.92
C ASN A 70 -4.65 -10.80 3.87
N GLY A 71 -4.98 -10.34 2.66
CA GLY A 71 -6.06 -9.37 2.42
C GLY A 71 -5.72 -7.91 2.77
N GLN A 72 -4.50 -7.60 3.21
CA GLN A 72 -4.06 -6.24 3.47
C GLN A 72 -3.24 -5.70 2.30
N PRO A 73 -3.46 -4.44 1.87
CA PRO A 73 -2.63 -3.79 0.84
C PRO A 73 -1.16 -3.76 1.27
N TYR A 74 -0.28 -4.21 0.38
CA TYR A 74 1.15 -4.26 0.64
C TYR A 74 1.98 -3.47 -0.37
N ILE A 75 1.70 -3.62 -1.68
CA ILE A 75 2.34 -2.86 -2.76
C ILE A 75 1.24 -2.24 -3.62
N HIS A 76 1.41 -0.97 -3.97
CA HIS A 76 0.64 -0.26 -4.99
C HIS A 76 1.63 0.27 -6.02
N GLN A 77 1.72 -0.36 -7.19
CA GLN A 77 2.71 -0.08 -8.21
C GLN A 77 2.06 0.42 -9.48
N ILE A 78 2.16 1.72 -9.74
CA ILE A 78 1.60 2.36 -10.94
C ILE A 78 2.63 2.60 -12.04
N HIS A 79 3.93 2.50 -11.74
CA HIS A 79 5.01 2.69 -12.70
C HIS A 79 5.84 1.41 -12.84
N ILE A 80 6.47 1.23 -13.99
CA ILE A 80 7.37 0.10 -14.22
C ILE A 80 8.58 0.22 -13.30
N PRO A 81 8.83 -0.77 -12.41
CA PRO A 81 10.01 -0.76 -11.54
C PRO A 81 11.29 -0.85 -12.37
N ALA A 82 12.41 -0.37 -11.83
CA ALA A 82 13.74 -0.35 -12.43
C ALA A 82 13.91 0.51 -13.70
N ILE A 83 12.86 1.14 -14.23
CA ILE A 83 12.94 2.08 -15.34
C ILE A 83 12.87 3.51 -14.83
N ASN A 84 13.81 4.35 -15.23
CA ASN A 84 13.79 5.75 -14.85
C ASN A 84 12.64 6.50 -15.51
N GLY A 85 11.91 7.31 -14.72
CA GLY A 85 10.75 8.09 -15.17
C GLY A 85 9.42 7.46 -14.75
N ASN A 86 8.32 8.10 -15.16
CA ASN A 86 6.96 7.70 -14.80
C ASN A 86 6.34 6.87 -15.93
N HIS A 87 6.98 5.77 -16.28
CA HIS A 87 6.48 4.88 -17.32
C HIS A 87 5.49 3.87 -16.70
N VAL A 88 4.30 3.78 -17.30
CA VAL A 88 3.28 2.78 -16.98
C VAL A 88 3.42 1.57 -17.89
N PHE A 89 2.87 0.43 -17.50
CA PHE A 89 2.81 -0.74 -18.38
C PHE A 89 1.87 -0.48 -19.56
N ILE A 90 2.29 -0.86 -20.77
CA ILE A 90 1.50 -0.61 -21.99
C ILE A 90 0.33 -1.59 -22.07
N SER A 91 0.49 -2.79 -21.52
CA SER A 91 -0.54 -3.83 -21.55
C SER A 91 -0.78 -4.41 -20.16
N GLU A 92 -2.00 -4.91 -19.96
CA GLU A 92 -2.39 -5.67 -18.78
C GLU A 92 -1.50 -6.90 -18.58
N GLN A 93 -1.11 -7.55 -19.69
CA GLN A 93 -0.26 -8.72 -19.65
C GLN A 93 1.15 -8.42 -19.13
N GLU A 94 1.76 -7.30 -19.51
CA GLU A 94 3.06 -6.87 -18.97
C GLU A 94 2.98 -6.59 -17.48
N ALA A 95 1.95 -5.87 -17.05
CA ALA A 95 1.71 -5.59 -15.63
C ALA A 95 1.54 -6.89 -14.84
N GLN A 96 0.81 -7.88 -15.37
CA GLN A 96 0.59 -9.17 -14.74
C GLN A 96 1.89 -9.97 -14.60
N GLN A 97 2.73 -10.02 -15.63
CA GLN A 97 4.01 -10.73 -15.58
C GLN A 97 4.92 -10.20 -14.45
N VAL A 98 5.00 -8.87 -14.31
CA VAL A 98 5.81 -8.26 -13.26
C VAL A 98 5.16 -8.46 -11.88
N ALA A 99 3.84 -8.36 -11.77
CA ALA A 99 3.12 -8.63 -10.53
C ALA A 99 3.32 -10.08 -10.05
N ASP A 100 3.32 -11.05 -10.98
CA ASP A 100 3.57 -12.46 -10.67
C ASP A 100 5.02 -12.69 -10.20
N LEU A 101 5.99 -12.05 -10.85
CA LEU A 101 7.38 -12.08 -10.42
C LEU A 101 7.56 -11.53 -9.00
N VAL A 102 6.96 -10.38 -8.72
CA VAL A 102 7.00 -9.76 -7.38
C VAL A 102 6.32 -10.66 -6.35
N SER A 103 5.18 -11.27 -6.67
CA SER A 103 4.50 -12.22 -5.79
C SER A 103 5.37 -13.43 -5.47
N GLN A 104 6.04 -13.98 -6.48
CA GLN A 104 6.95 -15.11 -6.30
C GLN A 104 8.12 -14.75 -5.38
N LYS A 105 8.71 -13.56 -5.56
CA LYS A 105 9.78 -13.07 -4.68
C LYS A 105 9.32 -12.94 -3.23
N ILE A 106 8.11 -12.39 -3.00
CA ILE A 106 7.52 -12.30 -1.67
C ILE A 106 7.33 -13.69 -1.06
N GLN A 107 6.79 -14.65 -1.81
CA GLN A 107 6.59 -16.03 -1.36
C GLN A 107 7.92 -16.72 -1.03
N ASN A 108 8.99 -16.36 -1.72
CA ASN A 108 10.35 -16.85 -1.48
C ASN A 108 11.09 -16.11 -0.35
N ASN A 109 10.43 -15.20 0.36
CA ASN A 109 11.04 -14.38 1.41
C ASN A 109 12.12 -13.40 0.91
N GLU A 110 12.08 -13.03 -0.36
CA GLU A 110 12.95 -11.99 -0.92
C GLU A 110 12.38 -10.61 -0.60
N MET A 111 12.88 -10.00 0.47
CA MET A 111 12.36 -8.72 0.96
C MET A 111 13.47 -7.66 1.06
N PRO A 112 13.32 -6.48 0.46
CA PRO A 112 12.21 -6.05 -0.43
C PRO A 112 12.20 -6.78 -1.77
N PRO A 113 11.02 -7.02 -2.39
CA PRO A 113 10.91 -7.68 -3.68
C PRO A 113 11.31 -6.73 -4.81
N SER A 114 12.61 -6.50 -4.98
CA SER A 114 13.13 -5.63 -6.04
C SER A 114 13.09 -6.33 -7.40
N VAL A 115 12.82 -5.55 -8.45
CA VAL A 115 12.82 -6.02 -9.84
C VAL A 115 13.95 -5.32 -10.58
N SER A 116 14.76 -6.09 -11.32
CA SER A 116 15.86 -5.59 -12.16
C SER A 116 15.41 -5.44 -13.63
N ILE A 117 16.17 -4.67 -14.40
CA ILE A 117 15.92 -4.51 -15.86
C ILE A 117 16.02 -5.85 -16.59
N ASP A 118 16.94 -6.72 -16.18
CA ASP A 118 17.13 -8.03 -16.83
C ASP A 118 15.94 -8.96 -16.61
N GLU A 119 15.27 -8.83 -15.48
CA GLU A 119 14.04 -9.59 -15.17
C GLU A 119 12.81 -9.06 -15.92
N LEU A 120 12.80 -7.77 -16.29
CA LEU A 120 11.73 -7.19 -17.11
C LEU A 120 11.80 -7.60 -18.58
N ASN A 121 12.96 -8.06 -19.07
CA ASN A 121 13.21 -8.42 -20.47
C ASN A 121 13.08 -9.93 -20.75
N GLN A 122 12.58 -10.73 -19.83
CA GLN A 122 12.32 -12.16 -19.98
C GLN A 122 10.89 -12.40 -20.44
#